data_83b48a00125f34c2c24e78e3e2dae812
#
_entry.id   83b48a00125f34c2c24e78e3e2dae812
#
_cell.length_a   1.000
_cell.length_b   1.000
_cell.length_c   1.000
_cell.angle_alpha   90.00
_cell.angle_beta   90.00
_cell.angle_gamma   90.00
#
_symmetry.space_group_name_H-M   'P 1'
#
loop_
_entity.id
_entity.type
_entity.pdbx_description
1 polymer ?
#
loop_
_entity_poly.entity_id
_entity_poly.type
_entity_poly.pdbx_seq_one_letter_code
_entity_poly.pdbx_strand_id
1 'polypeptide(L)'
;MEKKRFLEGDNKRFCVVSRLLCFFCLFIGIYACQVDEDGVVNKGTLAFRMNVDTALVGVSTKASDLADFKDVNSYAVTIAQDSGVVAEYSRFDKMPAELELGAGAYTIQVSKGTETAAAFDAPYFSGKKEFTIVKDMTTPVEVTAAMANSRVTIDYSDDFLQTYKDYTLSLKTNKMELPLVYEKGESRPMYFLSDASGTKLEIAMELVNVYGKTVNYTATTTIKPKQWAKLTVRTDEKGLNGIAIDVTLNDETKETIYVNIGIPDFMEKLKGAPYIACD
;
A
#
# COMPACT_ATOMS: atom_id res chain seq x y z
N MET A 1 9.21 1.87 -80.68
CA MET A 1 7.73 1.96 -80.86
C MET A 1 7.14 1.84 -79.49
N GLU A 2 6.63 2.96 -79.14
CA GLU A 2 5.34 3.33 -78.58
C GLU A 2 5.22 3.17 -77.09
N LYS A 3 4.74 4.06 -76.36
CA LYS A 3 4.18 5.41 -76.37
C LYS A 3 3.64 5.70 -74.97
N LYS A 4 3.97 6.87 -74.56
CA LYS A 4 3.37 7.63 -73.45
C LYS A 4 1.85 7.41 -73.27
N ARG A 5 1.43 7.35 -71.97
CA ARG A 5 0.25 8.04 -71.41
C ARG A 5 0.56 8.15 -69.89
N PHE A 6 0.95 9.21 -69.46
CA PHE A 6 0.48 10.52 -69.06
C PHE A 6 -0.50 10.49 -67.90
N LEU A 7 0.00 11.12 -66.91
CA LEU A 7 -0.57 11.56 -65.64
C LEU A 7 -1.79 12.47 -65.84
N GLU A 8 -2.89 12.14 -65.26
CA GLU A 8 -3.89 13.12 -64.82
C GLU A 8 -4.76 12.48 -63.73
N GLY A 9 -4.72 13.02 -62.51
CA GLY A 9 -5.64 12.58 -61.49
C GLY A 9 -5.26 12.72 -60.02
N ASP A 10 -4.35 13.63 -59.65
CA ASP A 10 -4.00 13.74 -58.22
C ASP A 10 -4.04 15.16 -57.62
N ASN A 11 -4.69 16.10 -58.27
CA ASN A 11 -4.73 17.49 -57.78
C ASN A 11 -5.98 17.82 -56.87
N LYS A 12 -6.86 16.87 -56.64
CA LYS A 12 -8.03 17.13 -55.76
C LYS A 12 -7.89 16.59 -54.34
N ARG A 13 -6.92 15.72 -54.08
CA ARG A 13 -6.70 15.18 -52.73
C ARG A 13 -5.76 16.05 -51.85
N PHE A 14 -4.95 16.88 -52.48
CA PHE A 14 -4.00 17.75 -51.76
C PHE A 14 -4.67 18.98 -51.11
N CYS A 15 -5.78 19.43 -51.62
CA CYS A 15 -6.49 20.61 -51.11
C CYS A 15 -7.37 20.34 -49.88
N VAL A 16 -7.82 19.09 -49.70
CA VAL A 16 -8.65 18.70 -48.54
C VAL A 16 -7.78 18.41 -47.32
N VAL A 17 -6.60 17.82 -47.49
CA VAL A 17 -5.68 17.54 -46.38
C VAL A 17 -5.08 18.83 -45.84
N SER A 18 -4.78 19.82 -46.67
CA SER A 18 -4.27 21.12 -46.25
C SER A 18 -5.30 21.96 -45.47
N ARG A 19 -6.61 21.81 -45.77
CA ARG A 19 -7.67 22.49 -45.00
C ARG A 19 -8.00 21.82 -43.68
N LEU A 20 -7.79 20.50 -43.56
CA LEU A 20 -7.99 19.77 -42.31
C LEU A 20 -6.85 20.00 -41.35
N LEU A 21 -5.61 20.19 -41.85
CA LEU A 21 -4.42 20.48 -41.01
C LEU A 21 -4.45 21.89 -40.42
N CYS A 22 -5.04 22.88 -41.11
CA CYS A 22 -5.21 24.23 -40.56
C CYS A 22 -6.31 24.31 -39.50
N PHE A 23 -7.32 23.41 -39.50
CA PHE A 23 -8.32 23.40 -38.43
C PHE A 23 -7.87 22.69 -37.16
N PHE A 24 -6.87 21.80 -37.24
CA PHE A 24 -6.32 21.11 -36.07
C PHE A 24 -5.25 21.95 -35.33
N CYS A 25 -4.63 22.93 -36.00
CA CYS A 25 -3.71 23.88 -35.37
C CYS A 25 -4.39 25.01 -34.59
N LEU A 26 -5.72 25.15 -34.66
CA LEU A 26 -6.46 26.24 -33.99
C LEU A 26 -6.96 25.84 -32.58
N PHE A 27 -6.75 24.56 -32.16
CA PHE A 27 -7.16 24.08 -30.82
C PHE A 27 -5.97 23.81 -29.87
N ILE A 28 -4.72 24.09 -30.29
CA ILE A 28 -3.53 23.97 -29.42
C ILE A 28 -3.06 25.35 -28.93
N GLY A 29 -3.97 26.20 -28.63
CA GLY A 29 -3.58 27.54 -28.30
C GLY A 29 -4.47 28.21 -27.28
N ILE A 30 -4.65 27.68 -26.11
CA ILE A 30 -4.98 28.50 -24.93
C ILE A 30 -4.65 27.69 -23.64
N TYR A 31 -3.42 27.23 -23.46
CA TYR A 31 -2.79 27.21 -22.17
C TYR A 31 -1.64 28.21 -22.21
N ALA A 32 -1.98 29.44 -22.54
CA ALA A 32 -1.13 30.56 -22.25
C ALA A 32 -1.12 30.69 -20.73
N CYS A 33 -0.01 30.34 -20.12
CA CYS A 33 0.40 30.90 -18.87
C CYS A 33 0.11 32.42 -18.95
N GLN A 34 -0.89 32.93 -18.23
CA GLN A 34 -1.05 34.37 -18.06
C GLN A 34 0.14 34.85 -17.22
N VAL A 35 1.25 35.08 -17.88
CA VAL A 35 2.23 36.07 -17.40
C VAL A 35 1.62 37.42 -17.71
N ASP A 36 1.10 38.11 -16.72
CA ASP A 36 0.72 39.50 -16.85
C ASP A 36 1.95 40.25 -17.34
N GLU A 37 1.79 41.16 -18.32
CA GLU A 37 2.84 41.90 -19.02
C GLU A 37 3.78 42.71 -18.11
N ASP A 38 3.51 42.81 -16.81
CA ASP A 38 4.32 43.53 -15.82
C ASP A 38 5.26 42.63 -14.98
N GLY A 39 5.36 41.32 -15.27
CA GLY A 39 6.25 40.43 -14.51
C GLY A 39 5.86 40.26 -13.03
N VAL A 40 4.66 40.69 -12.64
CA VAL A 40 4.16 40.53 -11.28
C VAL A 40 3.69 39.08 -11.10
N VAL A 41 4.52 38.25 -10.49
CA VAL A 41 4.10 36.93 -10.05
C VAL A 41 2.99 37.13 -9.01
N ASN A 42 1.76 36.76 -9.38
CA ASN A 42 0.63 36.73 -8.44
C ASN A 42 0.92 35.77 -7.33
N LYS A 43 1.31 36.24 -6.15
CA LYS A 43 1.68 35.42 -4.99
C LYS A 43 0.63 35.49 -3.90
N GLY A 44 0.56 34.41 -3.11
CA GLY A 44 -0.14 34.38 -1.83
C GLY A 44 0.71 33.60 -0.82
N THR A 45 0.25 33.50 0.40
CA THR A 45 0.98 32.91 1.52
C THR A 45 0.34 31.62 1.93
N LEU A 46 1.14 30.55 2.06
CA LEU A 46 0.74 29.29 2.70
C LEU A 46 1.05 29.39 4.20
N ALA A 47 0.03 29.23 5.05
CA ALA A 47 0.16 29.02 6.50
C ALA A 47 -0.10 27.54 6.81
N PHE A 48 0.97 26.78 6.98
CA PHE A 48 0.89 25.31 7.11
C PHE A 48 0.95 24.86 8.57
N ARG A 49 0.08 23.91 8.91
CA ARG A 49 0.06 23.19 10.20
C ARG A 49 0.06 21.68 9.96
N MET A 50 0.72 20.96 10.85
CA MET A 50 0.82 19.51 10.78
C MET A 50 0.41 18.89 12.10
N ASN A 51 -0.34 17.76 12.00
CA ASN A 51 -0.66 16.86 13.10
C ASN A 51 -0.19 15.44 12.78
N VAL A 52 -0.07 14.62 13.81
CA VAL A 52 0.25 13.20 13.66
C VAL A 52 -0.77 12.37 14.44
N ASP A 53 -1.34 11.38 13.78
CA ASP A 53 -2.18 10.37 14.38
C ASP A 53 -1.41 9.03 14.48
N THR A 54 -0.91 8.72 15.66
CA THR A 54 -0.22 7.46 15.96
C THR A 54 -1.15 6.38 16.50
N ALA A 55 -2.45 6.62 16.56
CA ALA A 55 -3.41 5.62 16.99
C ALA A 55 -3.48 4.47 15.98
N LEU A 56 -3.23 3.25 16.44
CA LEU A 56 -3.50 2.05 15.67
C LEU A 56 -4.97 1.69 15.86
N VAL A 57 -5.64 1.40 14.76
CA VAL A 57 -6.98 0.83 14.83
C VAL A 57 -6.82 -0.58 15.37
N GLY A 58 -7.32 -0.79 16.57
CA GLY A 58 -7.34 -2.11 17.11
C GLY A 58 -6.52 -2.41 18.33
N VAL A 59 -5.97 -1.43 18.98
CA VAL A 59 -5.15 -1.68 20.16
C VAL A 59 -5.44 -0.61 21.21
N SER A 60 -5.84 -1.05 22.40
CA SER A 60 -5.94 -0.19 23.58
C SER A 60 -4.54 0.06 24.23
N THR A 61 -3.54 -0.73 23.87
CA THR A 61 -2.18 -0.60 24.41
C THR A 61 -1.33 0.33 23.55
N LYS A 62 -0.66 1.25 24.21
CA LYS A 62 0.29 2.18 23.57
C LYS A 62 1.39 1.39 22.86
N ALA A 63 1.42 1.45 21.54
CA ALA A 63 2.57 0.97 20.78
C ALA A 63 3.77 1.86 21.14
N SER A 64 4.61 1.40 22.07
CA SER A 64 5.82 2.12 22.50
C SER A 64 6.81 2.33 21.37
N ASP A 65 6.80 1.45 20.38
CA ASP A 65 7.61 1.46 19.18
C ASP A 65 7.24 2.57 18.17
N LEU A 66 6.10 3.23 18.35
CA LEU A 66 5.70 4.39 17.55
C LEU A 66 5.98 5.75 18.23
N ALA A 67 6.67 5.76 19.37
CA ALA A 67 6.94 7.00 20.12
C ALA A 67 7.68 8.04 19.26
N ASP A 68 8.67 7.61 18.48
CA ASP A 68 9.46 8.48 17.61
C ASP A 68 8.63 9.14 16.50
N PHE A 69 7.50 8.56 16.14
CA PHE A 69 6.60 9.10 15.10
C PHE A 69 5.68 10.22 15.62
N LYS A 70 5.64 10.50 16.91
CA LYS A 70 4.86 11.60 17.52
C LYS A 70 5.45 12.97 17.29
N ASP A 71 6.77 13.04 17.07
CA ASP A 71 7.46 14.31 16.84
C ASP A 71 7.15 14.82 15.42
N VAL A 72 6.22 15.77 15.32
CA VAL A 72 5.82 16.42 14.06
C VAL A 72 6.99 17.08 13.34
N ASN A 73 7.99 17.59 14.09
CA ASN A 73 9.13 18.31 13.53
C ASN A 73 10.05 17.43 12.68
N SER A 74 9.98 16.12 12.89
CA SER A 74 10.83 15.16 12.20
C SER A 74 10.32 14.69 10.84
N TYR A 75 9.13 15.15 10.42
CA TYR A 75 8.52 14.77 9.14
C TYR A 75 9.09 15.56 7.97
N ALA A 76 9.32 14.89 6.86
CA ALA A 76 9.58 15.55 5.59
C ALA A 76 8.30 16.21 5.05
N VAL A 77 8.45 17.34 4.36
CA VAL A 77 7.35 18.08 3.71
C VAL A 77 7.71 18.29 2.26
N THR A 78 6.83 17.92 1.35
CA THR A 78 6.97 18.16 -0.10
C THR A 78 5.76 18.92 -0.59
N ILE A 79 5.98 20.02 -1.31
CA ILE A 79 4.95 20.82 -1.97
C ILE A 79 5.16 20.69 -3.47
N ALA A 80 4.12 20.30 -4.18
CA ALA A 80 4.15 20.12 -5.63
C ALA A 80 3.03 20.91 -6.31
N GLN A 81 3.30 21.34 -7.52
CA GLN A 81 2.34 21.94 -8.44
C GLN A 81 2.36 21.11 -9.73
N ASP A 82 1.21 20.66 -10.20
CA ASP A 82 1.09 19.71 -11.31
C ASP A 82 1.92 18.44 -11.04
N SER A 83 2.97 18.19 -11.83
CA SER A 83 3.89 17.06 -11.64
C SER A 83 5.27 17.48 -11.11
N GLY A 84 5.47 18.77 -10.78
CA GLY A 84 6.75 19.32 -10.36
C GLY A 84 6.81 19.61 -8.86
N VAL A 85 7.94 19.25 -8.21
CA VAL A 85 8.22 19.67 -6.83
C VAL A 85 8.60 21.14 -6.81
N VAL A 86 7.88 21.94 -6.03
CA VAL A 86 8.08 23.39 -5.87
C VAL A 86 8.93 23.70 -4.63
N ALA A 87 8.71 22.95 -3.55
CA ALA A 87 9.49 23.10 -2.33
C ALA A 87 9.57 21.73 -1.61
N GLU A 88 10.72 21.46 -1.01
CA GLU A 88 10.97 20.25 -0.25
C GLU A 88 11.77 20.57 1.02
N TYR A 89 11.31 20.04 2.14
CA TYR A 89 11.96 20.17 3.44
C TYR A 89 12.15 18.77 4.03
N SER A 90 13.39 18.42 4.36
CA SER A 90 13.71 17.14 5.00
C SER A 90 13.09 17.00 6.39
N ARG A 91 12.72 18.10 7.01
CA ARG A 91 12.06 18.18 8.32
C ARG A 91 11.10 19.35 8.35
N PHE A 92 9.96 19.18 9.03
CA PHE A 92 8.94 20.24 9.17
C PHE A 92 9.48 21.47 9.91
N ASP A 93 10.37 21.30 10.92
CA ASP A 93 10.99 22.42 11.65
C ASP A 93 11.97 23.27 10.80
N LYS A 94 12.27 22.85 9.57
CA LYS A 94 13.06 23.61 8.59
C LYS A 94 12.21 24.40 7.61
N MET A 95 10.91 24.14 7.60
CA MET A 95 9.97 24.91 6.78
C MET A 95 9.68 26.27 7.45
N PRO A 96 9.69 27.39 6.70
CA PRO A 96 9.26 28.66 7.26
C PRO A 96 7.78 28.61 7.67
N ALA A 97 7.43 29.35 8.74
CA ALA A 97 6.06 29.39 9.24
C ALA A 97 5.06 29.92 8.19
N GLU A 98 5.53 30.78 7.31
CA GLU A 98 4.79 31.34 6.17
C GLU A 98 5.64 31.15 4.91
N LEU A 99 5.05 30.59 3.87
CA LEU A 99 5.71 30.32 2.59
C LEU A 99 4.97 31.06 1.48
N GLU A 100 5.67 31.95 0.78
CA GLU A 100 5.13 32.58 -0.42
C GLU A 100 5.15 31.61 -1.60
N LEU A 101 4.01 31.44 -2.26
CA LEU A 101 3.83 30.65 -3.47
C LEU A 101 3.08 31.44 -4.53
N GLY A 102 3.27 31.10 -5.80
CA GLY A 102 2.45 31.63 -6.89
C GLY A 102 0.97 31.25 -6.69
N ALA A 103 0.05 32.08 -7.18
CA ALA A 103 -1.36 31.70 -7.18
C ALA A 103 -1.58 30.44 -8.06
N GLY A 104 -2.31 29.46 -7.55
CA GLY A 104 -2.54 28.20 -8.25
C GLY A 104 -2.89 27.03 -7.33
N ALA A 105 -3.13 25.88 -7.93
CA ALA A 105 -3.43 24.64 -7.23
C ALA A 105 -2.13 23.90 -6.88
N TYR A 106 -2.06 23.38 -5.67
CA TYR A 106 -0.91 22.68 -5.12
C TYR A 106 -1.32 21.42 -4.37
N THR A 107 -0.37 20.53 -4.20
CA THR A 107 -0.45 19.39 -3.29
C THR A 107 0.65 19.52 -2.26
N ILE A 108 0.32 19.33 -0.98
CA ILE A 108 1.30 19.16 0.10
C ILE A 108 1.25 17.71 0.58
N GLN A 109 2.41 17.11 0.72
CA GLN A 109 2.60 15.78 1.28
C GLN A 109 3.58 15.86 2.45
N VAL A 110 3.25 15.14 3.53
CA VAL A 110 4.13 14.95 4.68
C VAL A 110 4.42 13.48 4.85
N SER A 111 5.64 13.12 5.25
CA SER A 111 5.98 11.72 5.46
C SER A 111 7.11 11.52 6.46
N LYS A 112 7.12 10.34 7.11
CA LYS A 112 8.20 9.85 7.95
C LYS A 112 8.30 8.33 7.84
N GLY A 113 9.53 7.82 7.80
CA GLY A 113 9.85 6.46 7.43
C GLY A 113 10.08 6.33 5.93
N THR A 114 10.25 5.10 5.45
CA THR A 114 10.47 4.81 4.03
C THR A 114 9.24 4.12 3.46
N GLU A 115 8.72 4.64 2.36
CA GLU A 115 7.65 3.98 1.62
C GLU A 115 8.19 2.73 0.92
N THR A 116 7.86 1.57 1.48
CA THR A 116 8.19 0.26 0.93
C THR A 116 6.95 -0.61 0.88
N ALA A 117 6.90 -1.54 -0.07
CA ALA A 117 5.77 -2.47 -0.18
C ALA A 117 5.59 -3.31 1.08
N ALA A 118 6.70 -3.79 1.67
CA ALA A 118 6.74 -4.42 2.98
C ALA A 118 8.18 -4.44 3.53
N ALA A 119 8.30 -4.35 4.87
CA ALA A 119 9.56 -4.53 5.58
C ALA A 119 9.33 -4.87 7.06
N PHE A 120 10.35 -5.42 7.72
CA PHE A 120 10.39 -5.55 9.18
C PHE A 120 10.73 -4.21 9.83
N ASP A 121 10.15 -3.93 10.99
CA ASP A 121 10.42 -2.74 11.81
C ASP A 121 10.36 -1.40 11.07
N ALA A 122 9.56 -1.30 10.02
CA ALA A 122 9.53 -0.15 9.14
C ALA A 122 8.14 0.52 9.05
N PRO A 123 7.64 1.15 10.12
CA PRO A 123 6.43 1.93 10.03
C PRO A 123 6.63 3.13 9.09
N TYR A 124 5.63 3.39 8.26
CA TYR A 124 5.60 4.52 7.34
C TYR A 124 4.35 5.36 7.60
N PHE A 125 4.57 6.63 7.90
CA PHE A 125 3.52 7.62 8.13
C PHE A 125 3.48 8.60 6.97
N SER A 126 2.29 8.89 6.48
CA SER A 126 2.11 9.90 5.46
C SER A 126 0.76 10.62 5.60
N GLY A 127 0.71 11.81 5.04
CA GLY A 127 -0.50 12.61 4.89
C GLY A 127 -0.38 13.47 3.64
N LYS A 128 -1.50 13.70 2.96
CA LYS A 128 -1.54 14.47 1.71
C LYS A 128 -2.77 15.35 1.69
N LYS A 129 -2.63 16.57 1.14
CA LYS A 129 -3.75 17.48 0.93
C LYS A 129 -3.55 18.34 -0.31
N GLU A 130 -4.62 18.53 -1.05
CA GLU A 130 -4.70 19.50 -2.13
C GLU A 130 -5.20 20.85 -1.59
N PHE A 131 -4.65 21.95 -2.10
CA PHE A 131 -5.03 23.30 -1.72
C PHE A 131 -4.79 24.30 -2.87
N THR A 132 -5.36 25.49 -2.76
CA THR A 132 -5.19 26.54 -3.75
C THR A 132 -4.66 27.80 -3.09
N ILE A 133 -3.59 28.36 -3.63
CA ILE A 133 -3.08 29.68 -3.25
C ILE A 133 -3.80 30.75 -4.04
N VAL A 134 -4.33 31.73 -3.34
CA VAL A 134 -5.01 32.90 -3.91
C VAL A 134 -4.12 34.11 -3.72
N LYS A 135 -4.04 34.96 -4.78
CA LYS A 135 -3.26 36.21 -4.78
C LYS A 135 -3.59 37.05 -3.54
N ASP A 136 -2.55 37.59 -2.92
CA ASP A 136 -2.62 38.53 -1.79
C ASP A 136 -3.37 37.97 -0.56
N MET A 137 -3.58 36.66 -0.48
CA MET A 137 -4.26 36.00 0.63
C MET A 137 -3.37 35.02 1.34
N THR A 138 -3.62 34.82 2.65
CA THR A 138 -3.05 33.70 3.42
C THR A 138 -3.99 32.52 3.38
N THR A 139 -3.48 31.37 2.90
CA THR A 139 -4.21 30.12 2.81
C THR A 139 -3.79 29.20 3.97
N PRO A 140 -4.67 28.95 4.96
CA PRO A 140 -4.38 27.99 6.01
C PRO A 140 -4.55 26.55 5.49
N VAL A 141 -3.54 25.72 5.68
CA VAL A 141 -3.55 24.31 5.32
C VAL A 141 -3.14 23.47 6.51
N GLU A 142 -3.91 22.46 6.81
CA GLU A 142 -3.62 21.49 7.87
C GLU A 142 -3.60 20.08 7.30
N VAL A 143 -2.54 19.30 7.61
CA VAL A 143 -2.39 17.89 7.22
C VAL A 143 -2.15 17.06 8.46
N THR A 144 -2.86 15.94 8.55
CA THR A 144 -2.61 14.93 9.57
C THR A 144 -1.90 13.74 8.91
N ALA A 145 -0.68 13.45 9.36
CA ALA A 145 0.02 12.22 8.99
C ALA A 145 -0.50 11.06 9.83
N ALA A 146 -0.76 9.94 9.19
CA ALA A 146 -1.14 8.69 9.83
C ALA A 146 -0.34 7.53 9.25
N MET A 147 -0.29 6.38 9.94
CA MET A 147 0.39 5.20 9.43
C MET A 147 -0.27 4.72 8.14
N ALA A 148 0.48 4.70 7.04
CA ALA A 148 0.01 4.33 5.71
C ALA A 148 0.13 2.81 5.45
N ASN A 149 0.87 2.10 6.28
CA ASN A 149 0.97 0.66 6.25
C ASN A 149 0.12 -0.01 7.35
N SER A 150 -0.02 -1.33 7.24
CA SER A 150 -0.61 -2.20 8.24
C SER A 150 0.52 -2.89 9.01
N ARG A 151 0.43 -2.95 10.33
CA ARG A 151 1.32 -3.75 11.17
C ARG A 151 0.79 -5.18 11.25
N VAL A 152 1.65 -6.16 11.05
CA VAL A 152 1.33 -7.59 11.20
C VAL A 152 2.32 -8.22 12.15
N THR A 153 1.82 -8.96 13.14
CA THR A 153 2.60 -9.79 14.06
C THR A 153 2.09 -11.21 14.00
N ILE A 154 2.97 -12.19 14.24
CA ILE A 154 2.61 -13.61 14.23
C ILE A 154 2.94 -14.18 15.61
N ASP A 155 1.96 -14.86 16.17
CA ASP A 155 2.08 -15.65 17.39
C ASP A 155 1.76 -17.12 17.09
N TYR A 156 2.31 -18.02 17.87
CA TYR A 156 2.09 -19.45 17.75
C TYR A 156 1.58 -20.00 19.05
N SER A 157 0.55 -20.84 18.98
CA SER A 157 0.01 -21.53 20.16
C SER A 157 0.93 -22.67 20.63
N ASP A 158 0.84 -23.05 21.89
CA ASP A 158 1.65 -24.11 22.46
C ASP A 158 1.44 -25.45 21.77
N ASP A 159 0.24 -25.78 21.38
CA ASP A 159 -0.11 -26.99 20.63
C ASP A 159 0.52 -27.01 19.22
N PHE A 160 0.58 -25.85 18.55
CA PHE A 160 1.31 -25.71 17.30
C PHE A 160 2.80 -25.96 17.49
N LEU A 161 3.42 -25.35 18.48
CA LEU A 161 4.86 -25.50 18.77
C LEU A 161 5.24 -26.93 19.21
N GLN A 162 4.31 -27.69 19.80
CA GLN A 162 4.50 -29.10 20.14
C GLN A 162 4.36 -30.00 18.91
N THR A 163 3.57 -29.62 17.91
CA THR A 163 3.28 -30.39 16.72
C THR A 163 4.31 -30.20 15.60
N TYR A 164 4.80 -28.96 15.44
CA TYR A 164 5.72 -28.57 14.37
C TYR A 164 7.07 -28.17 14.92
N LYS A 165 8.10 -28.94 14.56
CA LYS A 165 9.48 -28.70 15.00
C LYS A 165 10.17 -27.58 14.23
N ASP A 166 9.71 -27.30 12.99
CA ASP A 166 10.22 -26.25 12.14
C ASP A 166 9.11 -25.68 11.26
N TYR A 167 9.22 -24.37 10.94
CA TYR A 167 8.22 -23.68 10.15
C TYR A 167 8.76 -22.39 9.56
N THR A 168 8.26 -22.05 8.37
CA THR A 168 8.51 -20.79 7.66
C THR A 168 7.19 -20.27 7.12
N LEU A 169 6.94 -18.99 7.31
CA LEU A 169 5.81 -18.27 6.73
C LEU A 169 6.30 -17.28 5.70
N SER A 170 5.66 -17.25 4.55
CA SER A 170 5.90 -16.29 3.48
C SER A 170 4.67 -15.43 3.29
N LEU A 171 4.78 -14.13 3.53
CA LEU A 171 3.68 -13.17 3.46
C LEU A 171 3.85 -12.26 2.25
N LYS A 172 2.80 -12.12 1.45
CA LYS A 172 2.84 -11.34 0.20
C LYS A 172 1.55 -10.56 -0.01
N THR A 173 1.69 -9.36 -0.57
CA THR A 173 0.58 -8.59 -1.12
C THR A 173 0.80 -8.37 -2.63
N ASN A 174 -0.21 -7.85 -3.32
CA ASN A 174 -0.10 -7.47 -4.73
C ASN A 174 0.87 -6.30 -5.01
N LYS A 175 1.36 -5.64 -3.96
CA LYS A 175 2.34 -4.54 -4.06
C LYS A 175 3.79 -5.03 -4.02
N MET A 176 4.00 -6.34 -3.88
CA MET A 176 5.31 -6.96 -3.67
C MET A 176 5.66 -7.90 -4.83
N GLU A 177 6.91 -7.88 -5.27
CA GLU A 177 7.43 -8.88 -6.22
C GLU A 177 7.76 -10.19 -5.51
N LEU A 178 8.47 -10.12 -4.38
CA LEU A 178 8.87 -11.26 -3.56
C LEU A 178 8.15 -11.21 -2.19
N PRO A 179 7.86 -12.36 -1.58
CA PRO A 179 7.28 -12.42 -0.25
C PRO A 179 8.27 -11.95 0.82
N LEU A 180 7.74 -11.43 1.92
CA LEU A 180 8.48 -11.24 3.15
C LEU A 180 8.47 -12.57 3.92
N VAL A 181 9.65 -13.09 4.23
CA VAL A 181 9.80 -14.41 4.87
C VAL A 181 9.95 -14.25 6.38
N TYR A 182 9.12 -14.98 7.13
CA TYR A 182 9.09 -15.02 8.58
C TYR A 182 9.51 -16.42 9.04
N GLU A 183 10.77 -16.53 9.42
CA GLU A 183 11.37 -17.79 9.82
C GLU A 183 11.09 -18.11 11.29
N LYS A 184 11.29 -19.36 11.68
CA LYS A 184 11.23 -19.79 13.07
C LYS A 184 12.15 -18.93 13.95
N GLY A 185 11.61 -18.37 15.03
CA GLY A 185 12.34 -17.51 15.95
C GLY A 185 12.33 -16.02 15.56
N GLU A 186 11.82 -15.65 14.39
CA GLU A 186 11.55 -14.26 14.08
C GLU A 186 10.41 -13.73 14.96
N SER A 187 10.53 -12.50 15.47
CA SER A 187 9.55 -11.86 16.35
C SER A 187 9.27 -10.40 16.01
N ARG A 188 10.00 -9.85 15.03
CA ARG A 188 9.83 -8.46 14.62
C ARG A 188 8.49 -8.25 13.93
N PRO A 189 7.84 -7.11 14.18
CA PRO A 189 6.63 -6.75 13.45
C PRO A 189 6.95 -6.49 11.97
N MET A 190 6.06 -6.94 11.11
CA MET A 190 6.07 -6.65 9.68
C MET A 190 5.14 -5.48 9.38
N TYR A 191 5.52 -4.64 8.43
CA TYR A 191 4.71 -3.51 7.97
C TYR A 191 4.47 -3.64 6.47
N PHE A 192 3.21 -3.66 6.07
CA PHE A 192 2.78 -3.81 4.67
C PHE A 192 2.06 -2.56 4.21
N LEU A 193 2.53 -1.93 3.13
CA LEU A 193 1.79 -0.83 2.50
C LEU A 193 0.42 -1.33 2.06
N SER A 194 -0.62 -0.64 2.49
CA SER A 194 -2.00 -1.08 2.30
C SER A 194 -2.91 0.04 1.84
N ASP A 195 -4.01 -0.32 1.16
CA ASP A 195 -5.00 0.61 0.65
C ASP A 195 -6.17 0.77 1.63
N ALA A 196 -6.81 1.93 1.65
CA ALA A 196 -7.97 2.19 2.50
C ALA A 196 -9.14 1.24 2.20
N SER A 197 -9.29 0.80 0.95
CA SER A 197 -10.27 -0.22 0.53
C SER A 197 -9.96 -1.61 1.07
N GLY A 198 -8.71 -1.84 1.48
CA GLY A 198 -8.16 -3.12 1.90
C GLY A 198 -7.18 -3.70 0.89
N THR A 199 -6.14 -4.34 1.41
CA THR A 199 -5.11 -5.04 0.63
C THR A 199 -5.13 -6.51 1.04
N LYS A 200 -5.22 -7.41 0.06
CA LYS A 200 -5.16 -8.85 0.29
C LYS A 200 -3.76 -9.23 0.76
N LEU A 201 -3.67 -9.90 1.90
CA LEU A 201 -2.46 -10.53 2.41
C LEU A 201 -2.53 -12.02 2.16
N GLU A 202 -1.62 -12.55 1.38
CA GLU A 202 -1.44 -13.98 1.12
C GLU A 202 -0.39 -14.50 2.10
N ILE A 203 -0.69 -15.64 2.74
CA ILE A 203 0.13 -16.30 3.73
C ILE A 203 0.38 -17.72 3.22
N ALA A 204 1.63 -18.02 2.89
CA ALA A 204 2.06 -19.39 2.58
C ALA A 204 2.90 -19.90 3.75
N MET A 205 2.66 -21.16 4.17
CA MET A 205 3.35 -21.78 5.29
C MET A 205 3.96 -23.10 4.84
N GLU A 206 5.25 -23.27 5.14
CA GLU A 206 5.93 -24.55 5.06
C GLU A 206 6.21 -25.01 6.49
N LEU A 207 5.67 -26.15 6.89
CA LEU A 207 5.69 -26.67 8.24
C LEU A 207 6.30 -28.06 8.26
N VAL A 208 7.24 -28.31 9.18
CA VAL A 208 7.83 -29.64 9.40
C VAL A 208 7.36 -30.17 10.73
N ASN A 209 6.57 -31.24 10.73
CA ASN A 209 6.07 -31.82 11.97
C ASN A 209 7.17 -32.58 12.75
N VAL A 210 6.86 -32.97 13.99
CA VAL A 210 7.81 -33.70 14.86
C VAL A 210 8.32 -35.03 14.28
N TYR A 211 7.56 -35.60 13.34
CA TYR A 211 7.95 -36.86 12.62
C TYR A 211 8.79 -36.58 11.37
N GLY A 212 9.11 -35.32 11.06
CA GLY A 212 9.92 -34.91 9.91
C GLY A 212 9.15 -34.78 8.60
N LYS A 213 7.81 -34.87 8.61
CA LYS A 213 7.00 -34.68 7.42
C LYS A 213 6.79 -33.17 7.17
N THR A 214 7.09 -32.72 5.95
CA THR A 214 6.78 -31.37 5.50
C THR A 214 5.35 -31.29 4.98
N VAL A 215 4.64 -30.23 5.34
CA VAL A 215 3.30 -29.90 4.86
C VAL A 215 3.24 -28.43 4.50
N ASN A 216 2.51 -28.09 3.44
CA ASN A 216 2.37 -26.71 2.94
C ASN A 216 0.91 -26.28 3.07
N TYR A 217 0.72 -25.04 3.50
CA TYR A 217 -0.59 -24.42 3.63
C TYR A 217 -0.60 -23.04 3.02
N THR A 218 -1.77 -22.59 2.59
CA THR A 218 -1.97 -21.22 2.17
C THR A 218 -3.24 -20.65 2.79
N ALA A 219 -3.18 -19.38 3.17
CA ALA A 219 -4.30 -18.65 3.72
C ALA A 219 -4.33 -17.23 3.15
N THR A 220 -5.44 -16.54 3.29
CA THR A 220 -5.54 -15.14 2.89
C THR A 220 -6.40 -14.37 3.86
N THR A 221 -6.00 -13.13 4.15
CA THR A 221 -6.81 -12.17 4.88
C THR A 221 -6.71 -10.79 4.24
N THR A 222 -7.44 -9.81 4.77
CA THR A 222 -7.40 -8.41 4.29
C THR A 222 -6.87 -7.50 5.37
N ILE A 223 -5.90 -6.66 5.02
CA ILE A 223 -5.31 -5.67 5.90
C ILE A 223 -5.57 -4.25 5.38
N LYS A 224 -5.60 -3.27 6.28
CA LYS A 224 -5.82 -1.85 5.97
C LYS A 224 -4.81 -0.96 6.69
N PRO A 225 -4.59 0.28 6.22
CA PRO A 225 -3.74 1.25 6.92
C PRO A 225 -4.14 1.43 8.38
N LYS A 226 -3.19 1.71 9.24
CA LYS A 226 -3.38 1.91 10.69
C LYS A 226 -3.87 0.68 11.45
N GLN A 227 -4.04 -0.48 10.83
CA GLN A 227 -4.42 -1.70 11.53
C GLN A 227 -3.21 -2.42 12.12
N TRP A 228 -3.41 -3.02 13.28
CA TRP A 228 -2.53 -4.05 13.79
C TRP A 228 -3.24 -5.40 13.68
N ALA A 229 -2.85 -6.21 12.71
CA ALA A 229 -3.30 -7.58 12.54
C ALA A 229 -2.38 -8.52 13.31
N LYS A 230 -2.90 -9.18 14.33
CA LYS A 230 -2.22 -10.27 15.04
C LYS A 230 -2.70 -11.58 14.44
N LEU A 231 -1.78 -12.38 13.93
CA LEU A 231 -2.05 -13.68 13.37
C LEU A 231 -1.63 -14.73 14.39
N THR A 232 -2.56 -15.48 14.97
CA THR A 232 -2.25 -16.59 15.86
C THR A 232 -2.40 -17.91 15.10
N VAL A 233 -1.28 -18.59 14.85
CA VAL A 233 -1.25 -19.90 14.20
C VAL A 233 -1.41 -20.98 15.25
N ARG A 234 -2.40 -21.84 15.10
CA ARG A 234 -2.68 -22.97 16.00
C ARG A 234 -3.06 -24.24 15.25
N THR A 235 -3.02 -25.36 15.90
CA THR A 235 -3.59 -26.60 15.35
C THR A 235 -5.11 -26.53 15.35
N ASP A 236 -5.77 -27.14 14.37
CA ASP A 236 -7.24 -27.21 14.34
C ASP A 236 -7.73 -28.31 15.30
N GLU A 237 -8.50 -27.92 16.32
CA GLU A 237 -9.05 -28.84 17.33
C GLU A 237 -10.10 -29.81 16.75
N LYS A 238 -10.67 -29.51 15.58
CA LYS A 238 -11.76 -30.29 14.96
C LYS A 238 -11.27 -31.55 14.22
N GLY A 239 -10.00 -31.85 14.30
CA GLY A 239 -9.46 -33.14 13.94
C GLY A 239 -8.77 -33.20 12.58
N LEU A 240 -7.78 -34.09 12.51
CA LEU A 240 -7.08 -34.53 11.34
C LEU A 240 -6.08 -33.55 10.71
N ASN A 241 -5.10 -33.10 11.49
CA ASN A 241 -3.89 -32.42 10.98
C ASN A 241 -4.12 -31.09 10.25
N GLY A 242 -5.15 -30.33 10.62
CA GLY A 242 -5.42 -29.00 10.11
C GLY A 242 -4.69 -27.91 10.89
N ILE A 243 -4.57 -26.74 10.27
CA ILE A 243 -4.10 -25.50 10.87
C ILE A 243 -5.26 -24.52 10.91
N ALA A 244 -5.36 -23.73 11.97
CA ALA A 244 -6.21 -22.58 12.03
C ALA A 244 -5.36 -21.31 12.25
N ILE A 245 -5.71 -20.23 11.57
CA ILE A 245 -5.11 -18.91 11.78
C ILE A 245 -6.21 -17.98 12.30
N ASP A 246 -6.10 -17.59 13.57
CA ASP A 246 -6.97 -16.59 14.13
C ASP A 246 -6.42 -15.19 13.81
N VAL A 247 -7.19 -14.41 13.06
CA VAL A 247 -6.86 -13.03 12.74
C VAL A 247 -7.52 -12.12 13.76
N THR A 248 -6.73 -11.55 14.65
CA THR A 248 -7.18 -10.62 15.67
C THR A 248 -6.92 -9.19 15.21
N LEU A 249 -8.01 -8.42 15.14
CA LEU A 249 -7.98 -6.99 14.90
C LEU A 249 -8.66 -6.32 16.10
N ASN A 250 -8.03 -5.29 16.67
CA ASN A 250 -8.63 -4.56 17.80
C ASN A 250 -8.81 -5.40 19.08
N ASP A 251 -7.84 -6.25 19.38
CA ASP A 251 -7.90 -7.21 20.51
C ASP A 251 -9.13 -8.14 20.50
N GLU A 252 -9.86 -8.19 19.38
CA GLU A 252 -10.95 -9.14 19.15
C GLU A 252 -10.62 -10.03 17.93
N THR A 253 -10.85 -11.31 18.05
CA THR A 253 -10.76 -12.23 16.91
C THR A 253 -11.86 -11.89 15.91
N LYS A 254 -11.49 -11.44 14.73
CA LYS A 254 -12.42 -11.07 13.65
C LYS A 254 -12.66 -12.19 12.67
N GLU A 255 -11.70 -13.07 12.52
CA GLU A 255 -11.71 -14.13 11.52
C GLU A 255 -10.89 -15.32 12.02
N THR A 256 -11.40 -16.52 11.85
CA THR A 256 -10.62 -17.75 11.97
C THR A 256 -10.57 -18.42 10.61
N ILE A 257 -9.37 -18.52 10.05
CA ILE A 257 -9.12 -19.17 8.76
C ILE A 257 -8.74 -20.61 9.03
N TYR A 258 -9.63 -21.55 8.67
CA TYR A 258 -9.33 -22.99 8.75
C TYR A 258 -8.62 -23.42 7.48
N VAL A 259 -7.41 -23.91 7.63
CA VAL A 259 -6.60 -24.43 6.52
C VAL A 259 -6.55 -25.93 6.66
N ASN A 260 -7.43 -26.61 5.94
CA ASN A 260 -7.48 -28.07 5.96
C ASN A 260 -6.44 -28.64 4.97
N ILE A 261 -5.72 -29.66 5.39
CA ILE A 261 -5.08 -30.58 4.44
C ILE A 261 -6.24 -31.26 3.69
N GLY A 262 -6.31 -31.07 2.38
CA GLY A 262 -7.19 -31.91 1.57
C GLY A 262 -6.94 -33.37 1.93
N ILE A 263 -7.97 -34.10 2.35
CA ILE A 263 -7.86 -35.54 2.65
C ILE A 263 -7.30 -36.17 1.38
N PRO A 264 -6.13 -36.83 1.42
CA PRO A 264 -5.62 -37.48 0.24
C PRO A 264 -6.69 -38.43 -0.33
N ASP A 265 -6.87 -38.47 -1.65
CA ASP A 265 -7.90 -39.26 -2.37
C ASP A 265 -8.02 -40.71 -1.88
N PHE A 266 -6.93 -41.32 -1.38
CA PHE A 266 -6.97 -42.67 -0.82
C PHE A 266 -7.73 -42.75 0.51
N MET A 267 -7.77 -41.67 1.31
CA MET A 267 -8.51 -41.64 2.58
C MET A 267 -10.01 -41.44 2.36
N GLU A 268 -10.42 -40.72 1.30
CA GLU A 268 -11.82 -40.68 0.89
C GLU A 268 -12.35 -42.02 0.42
N LYS A 269 -11.52 -42.81 -0.27
CA LYS A 269 -11.85 -44.17 -0.68
C LYS A 269 -12.00 -45.14 0.50
N LEU A 270 -11.31 -44.89 1.63
CA LEU A 270 -11.44 -45.71 2.84
C LEU A 270 -12.74 -45.41 3.61
N LYS A 271 -13.34 -44.25 3.47
CA LYS A 271 -14.64 -43.92 4.08
C LYS A 271 -15.82 -44.69 3.47
N GLY A 272 -15.66 -45.21 2.25
CA GLY A 272 -16.66 -46.05 1.56
C GLY A 272 -16.40 -47.55 1.61
N ALA A 273 -15.32 -48.00 2.22
CA ALA A 273 -15.03 -49.41 2.33
C ALA A 273 -15.86 -50.06 3.43
N PRO A 274 -16.51 -51.21 3.17
CA PRO A 274 -17.27 -51.93 4.21
C PRO A 274 -16.31 -52.37 5.32
N TYR A 275 -16.75 -52.14 6.57
CA TYR A 275 -16.04 -52.61 7.77
C TYR A 275 -15.86 -54.11 7.68
N ILE A 276 -14.65 -54.58 7.47
CA ILE A 276 -14.34 -56.02 7.59
C ILE A 276 -14.07 -56.25 9.07
N ALA A 277 -15.07 -56.77 9.79
CA ALA A 277 -14.86 -57.27 11.14
C ALA A 277 -13.87 -58.43 11.06
N CYS A 278 -12.77 -58.36 11.78
CA CYS A 278 -11.90 -59.48 12.04
C CYS A 278 -12.55 -60.32 13.14
N ASP A 279 -13.02 -61.50 12.80
CA ASP A 279 -13.41 -62.56 13.76
C ASP A 279 -12.17 -63.12 14.48
#